data_4b18429e230c9ec9e8ad5c84204351c8
#
_entry.id   4b18429e230c9ec9e8ad5c84204351c8
#
_cell.length_a   1.000
_cell.length_b   1.000
_cell.length_c   1.000
_cell.angle_alpha   90.00
_cell.angle_beta   90.00
_cell.angle_gamma   90.00
#
_symmetry.space_group_name_H-M   'P 1'
#
loop_
_entity.id
_entity.type
_entity.pdbx_description
1 polymer ?
#
loop_
_entity_poly.entity_id
_entity_poly.type
_entity_poly.pdbx_seq_one_letter_code
_entity_poly.pdbx_strand_id
1 'polypeptide(L)'
;FFVYLSQKMNNLLKIWKENKPVVNAWLSIPNSFTAEAFGKMGWDAITIDMQHGQRDYASSMPMLQALSSSASTPMVRVPWYEPGIIMRMLDLGVLGIIAPMINTKEDCEKFVSYCYYPPIGQRSFGPMRAQLIHGSGYFEKANENILSFAMIETQQAVDNLDEILAVPNLTGVYIGPADMSSSYGMKPQFDVKEDPVFSNIKLIAKKANEYGKIAGIHNGTTQYAKEMIGLGFKLVTISSDFRSMSAHAQSVIDDMKDKTKETSKNEAY
;
A
#
# COMPACT_ATOMS: atom_id res chain seq x y z
N PHE A 1 16.68 30.51 7.92
CA PHE A 1 16.93 29.51 8.99
C PHE A 1 16.24 28.22 8.59
N PHE A 2 16.92 27.39 7.76
CA PHE A 2 16.50 25.99 7.59
C PHE A 2 16.94 25.25 8.84
N VAL A 3 15.99 24.90 9.71
CA VAL A 3 16.23 23.90 10.75
C VAL A 3 16.61 22.62 10.02
N TYR A 4 17.81 22.10 10.26
CA TYR A 4 18.22 20.76 9.85
C TYR A 4 17.27 19.76 10.54
N LEU A 5 16.13 19.48 9.89
CA LEU A 5 15.33 18.31 10.26
C LEU A 5 16.21 17.11 9.97
N SER A 6 16.62 16.38 11.01
CA SER A 6 17.33 15.12 10.86
C SER A 6 16.51 14.27 9.90
N GLN A 7 17.16 13.79 8.83
CA GLN A 7 16.52 12.93 7.82
C GLN A 7 15.78 11.81 8.52
N LYS A 8 14.45 11.86 8.49
CA LYS A 8 13.64 10.74 8.97
C LYS A 8 13.84 9.60 7.99
N MET A 9 14.60 8.59 8.39
CA MET A 9 14.63 7.31 7.71
C MET A 9 13.21 6.77 7.65
N ASN A 10 12.86 6.04 6.56
CA ASN A 10 11.54 5.42 6.43
C ASN A 10 11.25 4.56 7.69
N ASN A 11 10.22 4.95 8.44
CA ASN A 11 9.94 4.33 9.72
C ASN A 11 9.54 2.85 9.59
N LEU A 12 8.96 2.46 8.44
CA LEU A 12 8.56 1.08 8.19
C LEU A 12 9.76 0.13 8.16
N LEU A 13 10.90 0.59 7.62
CA LEU A 13 12.14 -0.20 7.62
C LEU A 13 12.62 -0.54 9.04
N LYS A 14 12.40 0.36 10.01
CA LYS A 14 12.74 0.10 11.43
C LYS A 14 11.80 -0.95 12.02
N ILE A 15 10.49 -0.80 11.80
CA ILE A 15 9.48 -1.74 12.31
C ILE A 15 9.77 -3.15 11.79
N TRP A 16 10.08 -3.30 10.49
CA TRP A 16 10.41 -4.60 9.91
C TRP A 16 11.74 -5.18 10.41
N LYS A 17 12.76 -4.33 10.66
CA LYS A 17 14.02 -4.78 11.30
C LYS A 17 13.80 -5.37 12.70
N GLU A 18 12.78 -4.89 13.40
CA GLU A 18 12.33 -5.44 14.67
C GLU A 18 11.40 -6.65 14.52
N ASN A 19 11.24 -7.15 13.30
CA ASN A 19 10.34 -8.26 12.94
C ASN A 19 8.87 -8.03 13.29
N LYS A 20 8.44 -6.77 13.38
CA LYS A 20 7.06 -6.37 13.68
C LYS A 20 6.26 -6.16 12.39
N PRO A 21 4.93 -6.42 12.39
CA PRO A 21 4.05 -6.05 11.30
C PRO A 21 3.79 -4.53 11.29
N VAL A 22 3.54 -4.01 10.11
CA VAL A 22 3.09 -2.64 9.84
C VAL A 22 1.58 -2.65 9.63
N VAL A 23 0.88 -1.76 10.34
CA VAL A 23 -0.57 -1.54 10.16
C VAL A 23 -0.79 -0.31 9.31
N ASN A 24 -1.38 -0.52 8.14
CA ASN A 24 -1.57 0.50 7.10
C ASN A 24 -3.03 0.93 7.00
N ALA A 25 -3.27 2.25 6.98
CA ALA A 25 -4.56 2.81 6.61
C ALA A 25 -4.67 2.97 5.10
N TRP A 26 -5.92 2.92 4.60
CA TRP A 26 -6.22 3.09 3.19
C TRP A 26 -7.20 4.23 3.00
N LEU A 27 -6.79 5.26 2.26
CA LEU A 27 -7.63 6.43 2.04
C LEU A 27 -8.22 6.40 0.64
N SER A 28 -9.54 6.36 0.53
CA SER A 28 -10.32 6.40 -0.71
C SER A 28 -11.09 7.71 -0.90
N ILE A 29 -11.25 8.53 0.12
CA ILE A 29 -11.93 9.82 0.04
C ILE A 29 -10.91 10.91 -0.32
N PRO A 30 -11.11 11.72 -1.39
CA PRO A 30 -10.17 12.76 -1.83
C PRO A 30 -10.28 14.02 -0.96
N ASN A 31 -9.95 13.91 0.32
CA ASN A 31 -10.11 15.00 1.27
C ASN A 31 -8.92 15.13 2.22
N SER A 32 -8.33 16.31 2.30
CA SER A 32 -7.16 16.59 3.14
C SER A 32 -7.49 16.55 4.63
N PHE A 33 -8.69 16.93 5.05
CA PHE A 33 -9.10 16.87 6.44
C PHE A 33 -9.26 15.42 6.92
N THR A 34 -9.82 14.53 6.07
CA THR A 34 -9.84 13.09 6.34
C THR A 34 -8.42 12.54 6.48
N ALA A 35 -7.51 12.92 5.58
CA ALA A 35 -6.11 12.51 5.66
C ALA A 35 -5.43 13.00 6.95
N GLU A 36 -5.68 14.25 7.36
CA GLU A 36 -5.17 14.81 8.61
C GLU A 36 -5.68 14.03 9.83
N ALA A 37 -6.99 13.74 9.88
CA ALA A 37 -7.59 12.97 10.96
C ALA A 37 -6.96 11.57 11.07
N PHE A 38 -6.84 10.85 9.96
CA PHE A 38 -6.17 9.54 9.95
C PHE A 38 -4.70 9.64 10.37
N GLY A 39 -3.99 10.69 9.95
CA GLY A 39 -2.60 10.94 10.34
C GLY A 39 -2.38 11.10 11.84
N LYS A 40 -3.43 11.37 12.63
CA LYS A 40 -3.37 11.49 14.10
C LYS A 40 -3.80 10.23 14.85
N MET A 41 -4.24 9.19 14.15
CA MET A 41 -4.77 7.97 14.78
C MET A 41 -3.70 6.91 15.13
N GLY A 42 -2.43 7.11 14.75
CA GLY A 42 -1.34 6.20 15.12
C GLY A 42 -1.09 5.05 14.13
N TRP A 43 -1.53 5.17 12.88
CA TRP A 43 -1.17 4.24 11.81
C TRP A 43 0.32 4.30 11.50
N ASP A 44 0.95 3.14 11.23
CA ASP A 44 2.37 3.09 10.84
C ASP A 44 2.58 3.62 9.42
N ALA A 45 1.65 3.29 8.52
CA ALA A 45 1.61 3.79 7.15
C ALA A 45 0.21 4.26 6.77
N ILE A 46 0.13 5.17 5.80
CA ILE A 46 -1.13 5.61 5.20
C ILE A 46 -0.97 5.59 3.69
N THR A 47 -1.75 4.76 3.03
CA THR A 47 -1.78 4.65 1.57
C THR A 47 -2.92 5.47 0.98
N ILE A 48 -2.58 6.37 0.07
CA ILE A 48 -3.53 7.09 -0.77
C ILE A 48 -3.82 6.23 -2.01
N ASP A 49 -5.08 5.89 -2.25
CA ASP A 49 -5.49 5.07 -3.38
C ASP A 49 -5.82 5.92 -4.62
N MET A 50 -4.96 5.89 -5.63
CA MET A 50 -5.18 6.59 -6.90
C MET A 50 -5.73 5.68 -8.00
N GLN A 51 -5.90 4.38 -7.74
CA GLN A 51 -6.44 3.44 -8.74
C GLN A 51 -7.97 3.44 -8.72
N HIS A 52 -8.59 3.21 -7.57
CA HIS A 52 -10.04 3.09 -7.43
C HIS A 52 -10.68 4.21 -6.61
N GLY A 53 -9.89 5.09 -6.01
CA GLY A 53 -10.38 6.32 -5.41
C GLY A 53 -10.69 7.38 -6.47
N GLN A 54 -11.55 8.35 -6.16
CA GLN A 54 -11.83 9.50 -7.06
C GLN A 54 -10.68 10.52 -7.02
N ARG A 55 -9.46 10.11 -7.42
CA ARG A 55 -8.24 10.91 -7.20
C ARG A 55 -7.36 11.00 -8.41
N ASP A 56 -6.77 12.17 -8.49
CA ASP A 56 -5.70 12.51 -9.40
C ASP A 56 -4.48 13.03 -8.62
N TYR A 57 -3.47 13.46 -9.34
CA TYR A 57 -2.28 14.08 -8.77
C TYR A 57 -2.61 15.36 -7.99
N ALA A 58 -3.54 16.18 -8.47
CA ALA A 58 -3.89 17.46 -7.84
C ALA A 58 -4.58 17.27 -6.49
N SER A 59 -5.51 16.32 -6.39
CA SER A 59 -6.21 16.01 -5.14
C SER A 59 -5.33 15.27 -4.12
N SER A 60 -4.31 14.53 -4.57
CA SER A 60 -3.36 13.83 -3.68
C SER A 60 -2.40 14.78 -2.97
N MET A 61 -2.01 15.89 -3.59
CA MET A 61 -1.07 16.85 -3.03
C MET A 61 -1.53 17.45 -1.68
N PRO A 62 -2.74 18.03 -1.53
CA PRO A 62 -3.20 18.55 -0.23
C PRO A 62 -3.35 17.46 0.84
N MET A 63 -3.65 16.21 0.47
CA MET A 63 -3.67 15.09 1.41
C MET A 63 -2.26 14.79 1.93
N LEU A 64 -1.25 14.77 1.06
CA LEU A 64 0.15 14.59 1.45
C LEU A 64 0.68 15.78 2.28
N GLN A 65 0.17 16.99 2.04
CA GLN A 65 0.47 18.15 2.90
C GLN A 65 -0.09 17.95 4.31
N ALA A 66 -1.34 17.51 4.43
CA ALA A 66 -1.96 17.19 5.71
C ALA A 66 -1.21 16.07 6.47
N LEU A 67 -0.75 15.05 5.77
CA LEU A 67 0.05 13.97 6.34
C LEU A 67 1.48 14.36 6.74
N SER A 68 1.99 15.53 6.32
CA SER A 68 3.36 15.95 6.65
C SER A 68 3.58 16.16 8.16
N SER A 69 2.50 16.40 8.93
CA SER A 69 2.52 16.52 10.40
C SER A 69 2.29 15.19 11.12
N SER A 70 2.11 14.10 10.38
CA SER A 70 1.90 12.75 10.90
C SER A 70 3.23 12.02 11.13
N ALA A 71 3.22 11.03 12.03
CA ALA A 71 4.30 10.06 12.18
C ALA A 71 4.20 8.91 11.17
N SER A 72 3.04 8.74 10.52
CA SER A 72 2.80 7.68 9.55
C SER A 72 3.62 7.87 8.28
N THR A 73 4.11 6.79 7.70
CA THR A 73 4.80 6.82 6.41
C THR A 73 3.79 6.96 5.27
N PRO A 74 3.87 8.01 4.43
CA PRO A 74 2.96 8.18 3.31
C PRO A 74 3.31 7.22 2.18
N MET A 75 2.31 6.45 1.74
CA MET A 75 2.37 5.56 0.60
C MET A 75 1.28 5.90 -0.42
N VAL A 76 1.42 5.39 -1.63
CA VAL A 76 0.42 5.56 -2.69
C VAL A 76 0.24 4.26 -3.47
N ARG A 77 -1.00 3.89 -3.78
CA ARG A 77 -1.28 2.96 -4.86
C ARG A 77 -1.53 3.77 -6.13
N VAL A 78 -0.64 3.60 -7.12
CA VAL A 78 -0.75 4.29 -8.40
C VAL A 78 -1.85 3.69 -9.28
N PRO A 79 -2.44 4.45 -10.24
CA PRO A 79 -3.45 3.92 -11.16
C PRO A 79 -2.92 2.77 -12.02
N TRP A 80 -1.67 2.88 -12.45
CA TRP A 80 -0.91 1.89 -13.20
C TRP A 80 0.59 2.11 -12.98
N TYR A 81 1.45 1.16 -13.34
CA TYR A 81 2.90 1.32 -13.19
C TYR A 81 3.55 2.14 -14.31
N GLU A 82 3.01 3.33 -14.55
CA GLU A 82 3.58 4.29 -15.50
C GLU A 82 4.66 5.17 -14.86
N PRO A 83 5.77 5.45 -15.58
CA PRO A 83 6.88 6.23 -15.02
C PRO A 83 6.46 7.63 -14.59
N GLY A 84 5.60 8.29 -15.34
CA GLY A 84 5.20 9.68 -15.08
C GLY A 84 4.52 9.85 -13.73
N ILE A 85 3.52 9.02 -13.41
CA ILE A 85 2.80 9.13 -12.13
C ILE A 85 3.66 8.68 -10.96
N ILE A 86 4.44 7.59 -11.11
CA ILE A 86 5.33 7.07 -10.07
C ILE A 86 6.35 8.14 -9.67
N MET A 87 7.07 8.71 -10.64
CA MET A 87 8.10 9.71 -10.39
C MET A 87 7.52 10.98 -9.75
N ARG A 88 6.37 11.45 -10.23
CA ARG A 88 5.69 12.64 -9.67
C ARG A 88 5.22 12.41 -8.23
N MET A 89 4.70 11.24 -7.89
CA MET A 89 4.30 10.94 -6.52
C MET A 89 5.51 10.86 -5.57
N LEU A 90 6.61 10.27 -6.03
CA LEU A 90 7.87 10.26 -5.28
C LEU A 90 8.43 11.68 -5.08
N ASP A 91 8.30 12.56 -6.07
CA ASP A 91 8.72 13.97 -5.97
C ASP A 91 7.84 14.79 -5.01
N LEU A 92 6.59 14.36 -4.79
CA LEU A 92 5.73 14.87 -3.72
C LEU A 92 6.13 14.41 -2.31
N GLY A 93 7.10 13.48 -2.18
CA GLY A 93 7.62 13.01 -0.90
C GLY A 93 6.94 11.73 -0.38
N VAL A 94 6.24 10.98 -1.23
CA VAL A 94 5.78 9.63 -0.92
C VAL A 94 6.99 8.71 -0.74
N LEU A 95 6.94 7.81 0.24
CA LEU A 95 8.02 6.88 0.55
C LEU A 95 7.71 5.42 0.19
N GLY A 96 6.52 5.14 -0.32
CA GLY A 96 6.15 3.81 -0.79
C GLY A 96 5.19 3.85 -1.96
N ILE A 97 5.45 3.04 -2.98
CA ILE A 97 4.60 2.87 -4.16
C ILE A 97 4.06 1.44 -4.19
N ILE A 98 2.76 1.31 -4.33
CA ILE A 98 2.07 0.06 -4.61
C ILE A 98 1.61 0.11 -6.06
N ALA A 99 2.08 -0.80 -6.90
CA ALA A 99 1.77 -0.87 -8.32
C ALA A 99 0.83 -2.03 -8.63
N PRO A 100 -0.38 -1.78 -9.17
CA PRO A 100 -1.35 -2.82 -9.49
C PRO A 100 -0.91 -3.65 -10.70
N MET A 101 -1.51 -4.84 -10.85
CA MET A 101 -1.47 -5.67 -12.07
C MET A 101 -0.06 -6.01 -12.57
N ILE A 102 0.88 -6.27 -11.67
CA ILE A 102 2.21 -6.78 -12.02
C ILE A 102 2.10 -8.29 -12.26
N ASN A 103 2.21 -8.70 -13.52
CA ASN A 103 1.96 -10.06 -13.93
C ASN A 103 3.21 -10.83 -14.35
N THR A 104 4.28 -10.11 -14.73
CA THR A 104 5.52 -10.71 -15.21
C THR A 104 6.74 -10.10 -14.53
N LYS A 105 7.87 -10.75 -14.68
CA LYS A 105 9.18 -10.21 -14.27
C LYS A 105 9.47 -8.88 -14.93
N GLU A 106 9.20 -8.75 -16.23
CA GLU A 106 9.45 -7.55 -17.02
C GLU A 106 8.60 -6.38 -16.56
N ASP A 107 7.34 -6.61 -16.18
CA ASP A 107 6.48 -5.57 -15.57
C ASP A 107 7.10 -5.09 -14.25
N CYS A 108 7.54 -6.04 -13.43
CA CYS A 108 8.16 -5.74 -12.14
C CYS A 108 9.49 -4.99 -12.29
N GLU A 109 10.34 -5.39 -13.21
CA GLU A 109 11.60 -4.71 -13.52
C GLU A 109 11.37 -3.26 -13.97
N LYS A 110 10.40 -3.03 -14.87
CA LYS A 110 10.01 -1.69 -15.30
C LYS A 110 9.51 -0.86 -14.11
N PHE A 111 8.58 -1.40 -13.33
CA PHE A 111 8.04 -0.74 -12.15
C PHE A 111 9.14 -0.35 -11.17
N VAL A 112 10.02 -1.27 -10.80
CA VAL A 112 11.15 -1.03 -9.89
C VAL A 112 12.07 0.06 -10.47
N SER A 113 12.37 0.00 -11.77
CA SER A 113 13.25 0.98 -12.40
C SER A 113 12.71 2.42 -12.33
N TYR A 114 11.39 2.60 -12.30
CA TYR A 114 10.76 3.93 -12.18
C TYR A 114 10.78 4.49 -10.76
N CYS A 115 10.95 3.63 -9.75
CA CYS A 115 10.99 4.05 -8.36
C CYS A 115 12.33 4.63 -7.92
N TYR A 116 13.42 4.17 -8.52
CA TYR A 116 14.78 4.42 -8.04
C TYR A 116 15.60 5.29 -8.99
N TYR A 117 16.48 6.12 -8.41
CA TYR A 117 17.45 6.91 -9.17
C TYR A 117 18.56 6.03 -9.74
N PRO A 118 19.22 6.48 -10.84
CA PRO A 118 20.44 5.82 -11.32
C PRO A 118 21.50 5.66 -10.20
N PRO A 119 22.32 4.58 -10.22
CA PRO A 119 22.39 3.55 -11.25
C PRO A 119 21.37 2.40 -11.08
N ILE A 120 20.54 2.42 -10.03
CA ILE A 120 19.57 1.34 -9.72
C ILE A 120 18.38 1.37 -10.69
N GLY A 121 17.90 2.56 -11.04
CA GLY A 121 16.71 2.74 -11.87
C GLY A 121 16.85 3.92 -12.84
N GLN A 122 15.68 4.42 -13.29
CA GLN A 122 15.56 5.45 -14.32
C GLN A 122 14.77 6.69 -13.82
N ARG A 123 14.56 6.82 -12.51
CA ARG A 123 13.84 7.96 -11.95
C ARG A 123 14.53 9.26 -12.32
N SER A 124 13.80 10.19 -12.93
CA SER A 124 14.29 11.54 -13.23
C SER A 124 14.46 12.36 -11.95
N PHE A 125 15.47 13.22 -11.93
CA PHE A 125 15.74 14.07 -10.77
C PHE A 125 14.91 15.35 -10.81
N GLY A 126 14.04 15.55 -9.80
CA GLY A 126 13.22 16.74 -9.61
C GLY A 126 12.48 16.76 -8.26
N PRO A 127 13.11 16.32 -7.13
CA PRO A 127 12.42 16.06 -5.87
C PRO A 127 12.14 17.33 -5.05
N MET A 128 11.55 18.37 -5.63
CA MET A 128 11.37 19.67 -4.98
C MET A 128 10.66 19.55 -3.63
N ARG A 129 9.47 18.94 -3.60
CA ARG A 129 8.72 18.76 -2.36
C ARG A 129 9.32 17.68 -1.47
N ALA A 130 9.83 16.60 -2.05
CA ALA A 130 10.49 15.54 -1.29
C ALA A 130 11.69 16.07 -0.50
N GLN A 131 12.52 16.94 -1.09
CA GLN A 131 13.59 17.62 -0.37
C GLN A 131 13.09 18.56 0.72
N LEU A 132 11.99 19.26 0.48
CA LEU A 132 11.38 20.14 1.50
C LEU A 132 10.93 19.33 2.74
N ILE A 133 10.38 18.13 2.55
CA ILE A 133 9.83 17.30 3.62
C ILE A 133 10.91 16.45 4.30
N HIS A 134 11.82 15.86 3.50
CA HIS A 134 12.80 14.87 3.98
C HIS A 134 14.22 15.43 4.15
N GLY A 135 14.42 16.72 3.81
CA GLY A 135 15.71 17.41 3.94
C GLY A 135 16.54 17.40 2.67
N SER A 136 17.57 18.27 2.64
CA SER A 136 18.43 18.49 1.46
C SER A 136 19.21 17.25 1.02
N GLY A 137 19.49 16.31 1.93
CA GLY A 137 20.15 15.02 1.63
C GLY A 137 19.18 13.92 1.18
N TYR A 138 17.99 14.28 0.71
CA TYR A 138 17.00 13.29 0.24
C TYR A 138 17.53 12.42 -0.89
N PHE A 139 18.19 13.03 -1.88
CA PHE A 139 18.67 12.30 -3.07
C PHE A 139 19.63 11.18 -2.71
N GLU A 140 20.60 11.44 -1.84
CA GLU A 140 21.64 10.50 -1.45
C GLU A 140 21.08 9.26 -0.73
N LYS A 141 19.92 9.41 -0.13
CA LYS A 141 19.26 8.35 0.65
C LYS A 141 17.96 7.83 0.04
N ALA A 142 17.49 8.42 -1.05
CA ALA A 142 16.20 8.07 -1.65
C ALA A 142 16.12 6.58 -2.00
N ASN A 143 17.16 6.05 -2.67
CA ASN A 143 17.18 4.65 -3.09
C ASN A 143 17.16 3.65 -1.92
N GLU A 144 17.57 4.06 -0.73
CA GLU A 144 17.54 3.23 0.48
C GLU A 144 16.20 3.32 1.23
N ASN A 145 15.43 4.40 1.01
CA ASN A 145 14.22 4.71 1.79
C ASN A 145 12.92 4.54 1.01
N ILE A 146 12.97 4.50 -0.31
CA ILE A 146 11.79 4.25 -1.15
C ILE A 146 11.43 2.76 -1.09
N LEU A 147 10.13 2.50 -1.00
CA LEU A 147 9.57 1.16 -0.97
C LEU A 147 8.78 0.92 -2.26
N SER A 148 9.01 -0.23 -2.89
CA SER A 148 8.31 -0.68 -4.09
C SER A 148 7.56 -1.98 -3.81
N PHE A 149 6.23 -1.97 -3.98
CA PHE A 149 5.37 -3.13 -3.81
C PHE A 149 4.66 -3.49 -5.10
N ALA A 150 4.92 -4.67 -5.62
CA ALA A 150 4.22 -5.22 -6.78
C ALA A 150 2.93 -5.91 -6.31
N MET A 151 1.76 -5.54 -6.87
CA MET A 151 0.54 -6.27 -6.54
C MET A 151 0.50 -7.61 -7.28
N ILE A 152 0.30 -8.67 -6.49
CA ILE A 152 0.05 -10.03 -6.96
C ILE A 152 -1.44 -10.28 -6.78
N GLU A 153 -2.18 -10.17 -7.86
CA GLU A 153 -3.65 -10.16 -7.82
C GLU A 153 -4.30 -10.84 -9.02
N THR A 154 -3.50 -11.62 -9.77
CA THR A 154 -3.99 -12.44 -10.89
C THR A 154 -3.39 -13.84 -10.84
N GLN A 155 -4.03 -14.80 -11.50
CA GLN A 155 -3.47 -16.14 -11.69
C GLN A 155 -2.09 -16.08 -12.36
N GLN A 156 -1.94 -15.26 -13.41
CA GLN A 156 -0.68 -15.08 -14.11
C GLN A 156 0.44 -14.59 -13.19
N ALA A 157 0.14 -13.63 -12.30
CA ALA A 157 1.11 -13.15 -11.33
C ALA A 157 1.54 -14.22 -10.33
N VAL A 158 0.61 -15.11 -9.93
CA VAL A 158 0.91 -16.26 -9.06
C VAL A 158 1.79 -17.27 -9.79
N ASP A 159 1.50 -17.57 -11.06
CA ASP A 159 2.29 -18.49 -11.87
C ASP A 159 3.74 -17.99 -12.07
N ASN A 160 3.93 -16.67 -12.16
CA ASN A 160 5.24 -16.02 -12.33
C ASN A 160 5.86 -15.52 -11.00
N LEU A 161 5.35 -15.95 -9.86
CA LEU A 161 5.68 -15.38 -8.55
C LEU A 161 7.18 -15.43 -8.23
N ASP A 162 7.86 -16.53 -8.51
CA ASP A 162 9.30 -16.69 -8.24
C ASP A 162 10.14 -15.70 -9.06
N GLU A 163 9.78 -15.50 -10.32
CA GLU A 163 10.48 -14.56 -11.21
C GLU A 163 10.27 -13.11 -10.76
N ILE A 164 9.05 -12.77 -10.32
CA ILE A 164 8.73 -11.44 -9.77
C ILE A 164 9.50 -11.20 -8.47
N LEU A 165 9.50 -12.16 -7.55
CA LEU A 165 10.19 -12.05 -6.26
C LEU A 165 11.71 -11.96 -6.41
N ALA A 166 12.27 -12.53 -7.47
CA ALA A 166 13.70 -12.49 -7.77
C ALA A 166 14.17 -11.10 -8.29
N VAL A 167 13.25 -10.19 -8.63
CA VAL A 167 13.64 -8.86 -9.16
C VAL A 167 14.43 -8.08 -8.10
N PRO A 168 15.63 -7.60 -8.43
CA PRO A 168 16.46 -6.82 -7.53
C PRO A 168 15.75 -5.52 -7.10
N ASN A 169 16.00 -5.07 -5.88
CA ASN A 169 15.46 -3.83 -5.30
C ASN A 169 13.93 -3.76 -5.17
N LEU A 170 13.18 -4.80 -5.55
CA LEU A 170 11.78 -4.94 -5.14
C LEU A 170 11.73 -5.06 -3.62
N THR A 171 10.97 -4.19 -2.94
CA THR A 171 10.80 -4.25 -1.49
C THR A 171 9.92 -5.42 -1.07
N GLY A 172 8.84 -5.65 -1.78
CA GLY A 172 7.89 -6.69 -1.46
C GLY A 172 6.76 -6.82 -2.47
N VAL A 173 5.83 -7.68 -2.13
CA VAL A 173 4.60 -7.90 -2.89
C VAL A 173 3.39 -7.53 -2.05
N TYR A 174 2.30 -7.14 -2.72
CA TYR A 174 1.05 -6.75 -2.08
C TYR A 174 -0.13 -7.49 -2.71
N ILE A 175 -0.93 -8.18 -1.91
CA ILE A 175 -2.06 -8.95 -2.42
C ILE A 175 -3.32 -8.10 -2.47
N GLY A 176 -3.98 -8.06 -3.64
CA GLY A 176 -5.35 -7.61 -3.86
C GLY A 176 -6.31 -8.80 -3.90
N PRO A 177 -6.91 -9.25 -2.76
CA PRO A 177 -7.70 -10.48 -2.75
C PRO A 177 -8.93 -10.44 -3.63
N ALA A 178 -9.54 -9.25 -3.83
CA ALA A 178 -10.73 -9.10 -4.66
C ALA A 178 -10.43 -9.38 -6.16
N ASP A 179 -9.37 -8.76 -6.68
CA ASP A 179 -8.94 -8.99 -8.07
C ASP A 179 -8.40 -10.40 -8.24
N MET A 180 -7.66 -10.93 -7.26
CA MET A 180 -7.22 -12.32 -7.29
C MET A 180 -8.42 -13.27 -7.36
N SER A 181 -9.45 -13.08 -6.53
CA SER A 181 -10.68 -13.90 -6.60
C SER A 181 -11.32 -13.81 -7.97
N SER A 182 -11.45 -12.60 -8.53
CA SER A 182 -12.01 -12.37 -9.87
C SER A 182 -11.21 -13.11 -10.95
N SER A 183 -9.88 -13.09 -10.86
CA SER A 183 -9.01 -13.76 -11.85
C SER A 183 -9.17 -15.29 -11.84
N TYR A 184 -9.64 -15.87 -10.75
CA TYR A 184 -9.99 -17.29 -10.61
C TYR A 184 -11.49 -17.55 -10.86
N GLY A 185 -12.25 -16.57 -11.38
CA GLY A 185 -13.69 -16.71 -11.65
C GLY A 185 -14.55 -16.74 -10.39
N MET A 186 -14.00 -16.36 -9.23
CA MET A 186 -14.72 -16.31 -7.96
C MET A 186 -15.30 -14.89 -7.74
N LYS A 187 -16.31 -14.79 -6.86
CA LYS A 187 -16.84 -13.47 -6.46
C LYS A 187 -15.73 -12.66 -5.77
N PRO A 188 -15.53 -11.38 -6.15
CA PRO A 188 -14.56 -10.50 -5.46
C PRO A 188 -14.88 -10.36 -3.98
N GLN A 189 -13.88 -10.61 -3.12
CA GLN A 189 -13.99 -10.47 -1.66
C GLN A 189 -12.62 -10.23 -1.02
N PHE A 190 -12.58 -9.69 0.21
CA PHE A 190 -11.32 -9.40 0.88
C PHE A 190 -10.82 -10.55 1.76
N ASP A 191 -11.65 -11.03 2.67
CA ASP A 191 -11.26 -12.02 3.68
C ASP A 191 -11.53 -13.44 3.16
N VAL A 192 -10.81 -13.80 2.09
CA VAL A 192 -11.00 -15.06 1.35
C VAL A 192 -10.53 -16.25 2.18
N LYS A 193 -11.35 -17.29 2.26
CA LYS A 193 -11.05 -18.57 2.89
C LYS A 193 -11.13 -19.74 1.91
N GLU A 194 -11.65 -19.48 0.72
CA GLU A 194 -11.88 -20.49 -0.30
C GLU A 194 -10.65 -20.68 -1.19
N ASP A 195 -10.39 -21.93 -1.54
CA ASP A 195 -9.37 -22.28 -2.53
C ASP A 195 -9.88 -22.07 -3.97
N PRO A 196 -8.99 -21.77 -4.91
CA PRO A 196 -7.52 -21.78 -4.79
C PRO A 196 -6.92 -20.50 -4.21
N VAL A 197 -7.71 -19.42 -4.02
CA VAL A 197 -7.21 -18.10 -3.64
C VAL A 197 -6.55 -18.14 -2.26
N PHE A 198 -7.15 -18.80 -1.27
CA PHE A 198 -6.58 -18.87 0.08
C PHE A 198 -5.25 -19.64 0.12
N SER A 199 -5.12 -20.72 -0.65
CA SER A 199 -3.85 -21.45 -0.79
C SER A 199 -2.78 -20.57 -1.45
N ASN A 200 -3.15 -19.75 -2.45
CA ASN A 200 -2.22 -18.83 -3.09
C ASN A 200 -1.79 -17.69 -2.14
N ILE A 201 -2.69 -17.15 -1.33
CA ILE A 201 -2.34 -16.17 -0.29
C ILE A 201 -1.26 -16.74 0.64
N LYS A 202 -1.42 -17.97 1.12
CA LYS A 202 -0.42 -18.65 1.95
C LYS A 202 0.90 -18.89 1.21
N LEU A 203 0.83 -19.30 -0.04
CA LEU A 203 2.00 -19.53 -0.90
C LEU A 203 2.80 -18.24 -1.10
N ILE A 204 2.12 -17.12 -1.41
CA ILE A 204 2.76 -15.82 -1.62
C ILE A 204 3.45 -15.33 -0.35
N ALA A 205 2.80 -15.44 0.82
CA ALA A 205 3.42 -15.06 2.09
C ALA A 205 4.70 -15.89 2.36
N LYS A 206 4.62 -17.21 2.19
CA LYS A 206 5.76 -18.10 2.36
C LYS A 206 6.90 -17.74 1.42
N LYS A 207 6.63 -17.64 0.12
CA LYS A 207 7.64 -17.32 -0.89
C LYS A 207 8.26 -15.94 -0.72
N ALA A 208 7.46 -14.92 -0.46
CA ALA A 208 7.99 -13.58 -0.18
C ALA A 208 9.00 -13.61 0.99
N ASN A 209 8.68 -14.31 2.07
CA ASN A 209 9.59 -14.46 3.21
C ASN A 209 10.87 -15.26 2.82
N GLU A 210 10.77 -16.32 2.02
CA GLU A 210 11.93 -17.09 1.52
C GLU A 210 12.88 -16.22 0.68
N TYR A 211 12.35 -15.29 -0.13
CA TYR A 211 13.12 -14.32 -0.92
C TYR A 211 13.57 -13.09 -0.11
N GLY A 212 13.29 -13.03 1.20
CA GLY A 212 13.61 -11.86 2.05
C GLY A 212 12.81 -10.62 1.68
N LYS A 213 11.63 -10.78 1.05
CA LYS A 213 10.73 -9.71 0.63
C LYS A 213 9.59 -9.55 1.64
N ILE A 214 9.02 -8.35 1.69
CA ILE A 214 7.85 -8.06 2.53
C ILE A 214 6.58 -8.55 1.83
N ALA A 215 5.78 -9.36 2.53
CA ALA A 215 4.44 -9.70 2.09
C ALA A 215 3.43 -8.69 2.66
N GLY A 216 2.66 -8.06 1.79
CA GLY A 216 1.56 -7.16 2.12
C GLY A 216 0.21 -7.71 1.65
N ILE A 217 -0.89 -7.33 2.32
CA ILE A 217 -2.24 -7.76 1.95
C ILE A 217 -3.31 -6.75 2.39
N HIS A 218 -4.36 -6.61 1.57
CA HIS A 218 -5.56 -5.87 1.91
C HIS A 218 -6.59 -6.80 2.58
N ASN A 219 -7.15 -6.36 3.70
CA ASN A 219 -8.09 -7.14 4.52
C ASN A 219 -9.38 -6.37 4.75
N GLY A 220 -10.50 -7.07 4.88
CA GLY A 220 -11.78 -6.49 5.25
C GLY A 220 -11.91 -6.28 6.77
N THR A 221 -11.35 -7.20 7.56
CA THR A 221 -11.51 -7.22 9.02
C THR A 221 -10.18 -7.29 9.78
N THR A 222 -10.19 -6.78 11.01
CA THR A 222 -9.04 -6.88 11.92
C THR A 222 -8.72 -8.33 12.32
N GLN A 223 -9.75 -9.18 12.39
CA GLN A 223 -9.58 -10.59 12.72
C GLN A 223 -8.79 -11.31 11.63
N TYR A 224 -9.17 -11.09 10.38
CA TYR A 224 -8.46 -11.69 9.24
C TYR A 224 -7.04 -11.14 9.12
N ALA A 225 -6.85 -9.84 9.32
CA ALA A 225 -5.52 -9.24 9.33
C ALA A 225 -4.58 -9.86 10.37
N LYS A 226 -5.07 -10.15 11.58
CA LYS A 226 -4.29 -10.87 12.61
C LYS A 226 -3.91 -12.28 12.18
N GLU A 227 -4.82 -12.98 11.50
CA GLU A 227 -4.53 -14.29 10.92
C GLU A 227 -3.44 -14.20 9.85
N MET A 228 -3.52 -13.21 8.95
CA MET A 228 -2.50 -12.98 7.94
C MET A 228 -1.13 -12.64 8.54
N ILE A 229 -1.08 -11.87 9.62
CA ILE A 229 0.17 -11.65 10.38
C ILE A 229 0.73 -12.99 10.87
N GLY A 230 -0.11 -13.88 11.37
CA GLY A 230 0.28 -15.23 11.79
C GLY A 230 0.85 -16.10 10.64
N LEU A 231 0.43 -15.84 9.39
CA LEU A 231 0.96 -16.47 8.18
C LEU A 231 2.25 -15.81 7.65
N GLY A 232 2.73 -14.74 8.28
CA GLY A 232 3.99 -14.08 7.92
C GLY A 232 3.84 -12.79 7.10
N PHE A 233 2.62 -12.26 6.95
CA PHE A 233 2.45 -10.93 6.37
C PHE A 233 3.00 -9.85 7.30
N LYS A 234 3.72 -8.89 6.72
CA LYS A 234 4.39 -7.78 7.44
C LYS A 234 3.84 -6.41 7.10
N LEU A 235 2.93 -6.31 6.14
CA LEU A 235 2.19 -5.08 5.81
C LEU A 235 0.71 -5.45 5.68
N VAL A 236 -0.11 -5.07 6.67
CA VAL A 236 -1.54 -5.38 6.65
C VAL A 236 -2.34 -4.09 6.54
N THR A 237 -3.19 -4.01 5.52
CA THR A 237 -4.17 -2.93 5.35
C THR A 237 -5.52 -3.44 5.82
N ILE A 238 -6.27 -2.61 6.55
CA ILE A 238 -7.58 -2.98 7.07
C ILE A 238 -8.61 -1.98 6.60
N SER A 239 -9.53 -2.45 5.74
CA SER A 239 -10.64 -1.62 5.24
C SER A 239 -10.15 -0.33 4.53
N SER A 240 -11.01 0.68 4.44
CA SER A 240 -10.68 2.03 3.97
C SER A 240 -11.43 3.08 4.78
N ASP A 241 -11.04 4.35 4.65
CA ASP A 241 -11.74 5.48 5.26
C ASP A 241 -13.22 5.49 4.89
N PHE A 242 -13.55 5.34 3.60
CA PHE A 242 -14.92 5.29 3.10
C PHE A 242 -15.72 4.13 3.72
N ARG A 243 -15.17 2.93 3.73
CA ARG A 243 -15.85 1.74 4.28
C ARG A 243 -16.07 1.86 5.79
N SER A 244 -15.06 2.35 6.52
CA SER A 244 -15.16 2.56 7.97
C SER A 244 -16.23 3.58 8.32
N MET A 245 -16.27 4.70 7.59
CA MET A 245 -17.28 5.75 7.75
C MET A 245 -18.68 5.20 7.42
N SER A 246 -18.84 4.55 6.27
CA SER A 246 -20.13 4.05 5.80
C SER A 246 -20.69 2.95 6.71
N ALA A 247 -19.85 2.00 7.15
CA ALA A 247 -20.24 0.92 8.03
C ALA A 247 -20.72 1.46 9.39
N HIS A 248 -20.00 2.43 9.96
CA HIS A 248 -20.41 3.03 11.24
C HIS A 248 -21.70 3.85 11.08
N ALA A 249 -21.82 4.67 10.03
CA ALA A 249 -23.04 5.44 9.78
C ALA A 249 -24.26 4.52 9.58
N GLN A 250 -24.09 3.41 8.85
CA GLN A 250 -25.17 2.41 8.67
C GLN A 250 -25.55 1.77 10.00
N SER A 251 -24.57 1.39 10.84
CA SER A 251 -24.82 0.83 12.17
C SER A 251 -25.68 1.77 13.04
N VAL A 252 -25.38 3.08 13.02
CA VAL A 252 -26.19 4.07 13.77
C VAL A 252 -27.66 4.09 13.28
N ILE A 253 -27.88 4.05 11.97
CA ILE A 253 -29.23 4.03 11.40
C ILE A 253 -29.97 2.72 11.72
N ASP A 254 -29.26 1.59 11.68
CA ASP A 254 -29.86 0.29 11.99
C ASP A 254 -30.22 0.19 13.47
N ASP A 255 -29.35 0.67 14.36
CA ASP A 255 -29.61 0.72 15.80
C ASP A 255 -30.82 1.65 16.12
N MET A 256 -30.90 2.82 15.46
CA MET A 256 -32.02 3.77 15.66
C MET A 256 -33.35 3.29 15.08
N LYS A 257 -33.34 2.40 14.12
CA LYS A 257 -34.53 1.86 13.46
C LYS A 257 -34.87 0.45 13.91
N ASP A 258 -34.28 -0.05 14.99
CA ASP A 258 -34.46 -1.41 15.53
C ASP A 258 -34.37 -2.52 14.45
N LYS A 259 -33.54 -2.28 13.41
CA LYS A 259 -33.27 -3.29 12.39
C LYS A 259 -32.30 -4.33 12.95
N THR A 260 -32.75 -5.60 13.00
CA THR A 260 -31.84 -6.71 13.27
C THR A 260 -30.72 -6.71 12.25
N LYS A 261 -29.46 -6.77 12.73
CA LYS A 261 -28.25 -6.79 11.90
C LYS A 261 -28.26 -8.01 10.97
N GLU A 262 -28.70 -7.87 9.74
CA GLU A 262 -28.23 -8.74 8.68
C GLU A 262 -26.74 -8.44 8.52
N THR A 263 -25.91 -9.39 8.91
CA THR A 263 -24.45 -9.30 8.75
C THR A 263 -24.15 -9.03 7.28
N SER A 264 -23.74 -7.82 6.97
CA SER A 264 -23.22 -7.47 5.63
C SER A 264 -22.02 -8.34 5.37
N LYS A 265 -22.22 -9.39 4.59
CA LYS A 265 -21.14 -10.27 4.10
C LYS A 265 -20.22 -9.43 3.24
N ASN A 266 -18.92 -9.56 3.48
CA ASN A 266 -17.73 -9.12 2.79
C ASN A 266 -17.89 -8.86 1.28
N GLU A 267 -18.60 -7.82 0.87
CA GLU A 267 -18.63 -7.40 -0.52
C GLU A 267 -17.54 -6.34 -0.78
N ALA A 268 -16.71 -6.58 -1.79
CA ALA A 268 -15.76 -5.61 -2.28
C ALA A 268 -16.52 -4.56 -3.11
N TYR A 269 -16.66 -3.33 -2.60
CA TYR A 269 -17.33 -2.15 -3.20
C TYR A 269 -18.82 -2.25 -3.47
#